data_7d08d48cdb0822bb16746c3bd7929341
#
_entry.id   7d08d48cdb0822bb16746c3bd7929341
#
_cell.length_a   1.000
_cell.length_b   1.000
_cell.length_c   1.000
_cell.angle_alpha   90.00
_cell.angle_beta   90.00
_cell.angle_gamma   90.00
#
_symmetry.space_group_name_H-M   'P 1'
#
loop_
_entity.id
_entity.type
_entity.pdbx_description
1 polymer ?
#
loop_
_entity_poly.entity_id
_entity_poly.type
_entity_poly.pdbx_seq_one_letter_code
_entity_poly.pdbx_strand_id
1 'polypeptide(L)'
;NPDTIFTLPSLVNGYVAKAKTDADRAMLTAFEAELYASIYQDNMWRYNRVDAPLLPLPDDIAKWSAAQFAYKLNELYTEALRLAKADNKPLADYKNDVEYGKETLDYIPDIYSFILYRKVENLSEFNEKFYDRTKLQTACDEGAAMYAAGSPEAIYWQCTKIRRAPGYRHYDEYLDLYKANIGKPGAPYALAQAMNENYESFEPEANATADERNEQIAKRDSMIALPKQAIAKYPTFY
;
A
#
# COMPACT_ATOMS: atom_id res chain seq x y z
N ASN A 1 13.05 13.21 -24.62
CA ASN A 1 11.86 13.77 -25.28
C ASN A 1 10.67 13.50 -24.36
N PRO A 2 9.94 14.54 -23.84
CA PRO A 2 8.81 14.33 -22.93
C PRO A 2 7.70 13.45 -23.51
N ASP A 3 7.58 13.37 -24.84
CA ASP A 3 6.57 12.52 -25.48
C ASP A 3 6.88 11.02 -25.45
N THR A 4 8.12 10.63 -25.11
CA THR A 4 8.53 9.23 -25.10
C THR A 4 7.82 8.43 -23.99
N ILE A 5 7.46 9.06 -22.87
CA ILE A 5 6.80 8.39 -21.74
C ILE A 5 5.44 7.79 -22.16
N PHE A 6 4.70 8.45 -23.06
CA PHE A 6 3.40 7.97 -23.53
C PHE A 6 3.48 6.73 -24.43
N THR A 7 4.66 6.39 -24.95
CA THR A 7 4.87 5.20 -25.77
C THR A 7 5.31 3.98 -24.97
N LEU A 8 5.81 4.17 -23.74
CA LEU A 8 6.33 3.09 -22.89
C LEU A 8 5.29 2.01 -22.55
N PRO A 9 4.03 2.33 -22.20
CA PRO A 9 3.04 1.30 -21.91
C PRO A 9 2.84 0.33 -23.10
N SER A 10 2.74 0.85 -24.33
CA SER A 10 2.61 0.00 -25.53
C SER A 10 3.83 -0.87 -25.78
N LEU A 11 5.02 -0.37 -25.47
CA LEU A 11 6.26 -1.15 -25.56
C LEU A 11 6.24 -2.31 -24.56
N VAL A 12 5.86 -2.06 -23.29
CA VAL A 12 5.78 -3.10 -22.26
C VAL A 12 4.73 -4.15 -22.62
N ASN A 13 3.56 -3.74 -23.12
CA ASN A 13 2.53 -4.66 -23.59
C ASN A 13 3.09 -5.64 -24.67
N GLY A 14 3.97 -5.15 -25.54
CA GLY A 14 4.68 -6.02 -26.51
C GLY A 14 5.61 -7.06 -25.84
N TYR A 15 6.14 -6.79 -24.64
CA TYR A 15 6.90 -7.78 -23.84
C TYR A 15 5.98 -8.73 -23.09
N VAL A 16 4.85 -8.27 -22.56
CA VAL A 16 3.83 -9.11 -21.92
C VAL A 16 3.42 -10.25 -22.87
N ALA A 17 3.17 -9.92 -24.14
CA ALA A 17 2.79 -10.92 -25.17
C ALA A 17 3.87 -11.98 -25.44
N LYS A 18 5.14 -11.69 -25.14
CA LYS A 18 6.30 -12.57 -25.37
C LYS A 18 6.75 -13.33 -24.12
N ALA A 19 6.23 -12.97 -22.95
CA ALA A 19 6.59 -13.61 -21.70
C ALA A 19 6.19 -15.09 -21.69
N LYS A 20 7.06 -15.92 -21.13
CA LYS A 20 6.92 -17.38 -21.20
C LYS A 20 6.09 -17.97 -20.07
N THR A 21 6.09 -17.33 -18.91
CA THR A 21 5.40 -17.78 -17.70
C THR A 21 4.28 -16.81 -17.33
N ASP A 22 3.29 -17.28 -16.56
CA ASP A 22 2.25 -16.41 -16.01
C ASP A 22 2.82 -15.46 -14.97
N ALA A 23 3.83 -15.86 -14.21
CA ALA A 23 4.54 -15.01 -13.28
C ALA A 23 5.23 -13.82 -13.97
N ASP A 24 5.98 -14.06 -15.05
CA ASP A 24 6.62 -12.97 -15.82
C ASP A 24 5.58 -12.06 -16.48
N ARG A 25 4.49 -12.63 -17.00
CA ARG A 25 3.37 -11.83 -17.51
C ARG A 25 2.74 -10.96 -16.45
N ALA A 26 2.52 -11.51 -15.25
CA ALA A 26 1.97 -10.77 -14.12
C ALA A 26 2.84 -9.57 -13.77
N MET A 27 4.15 -9.76 -13.62
CA MET A 27 5.08 -8.70 -13.27
C MET A 27 5.17 -7.63 -14.37
N LEU A 28 5.23 -8.01 -15.64
CA LEU A 28 5.24 -7.06 -16.76
C LEU A 28 3.92 -6.29 -16.87
N THR A 29 2.77 -6.94 -16.64
CA THR A 29 1.46 -6.28 -16.64
C THR A 29 1.34 -5.29 -15.47
N ALA A 30 1.85 -5.64 -14.28
CA ALA A 30 1.93 -4.72 -13.17
C ALA A 30 2.86 -3.55 -13.47
N PHE A 31 3.99 -3.78 -14.12
CA PHE A 31 4.89 -2.71 -14.56
C PHE A 31 4.24 -1.79 -15.60
N GLU A 32 3.45 -2.32 -16.54
CA GLU A 32 2.63 -1.48 -17.42
C GLU A 32 1.70 -0.57 -16.63
N ALA A 33 1.04 -1.09 -15.58
CA ALA A 33 0.20 -0.29 -14.68
C ALA A 33 1.00 0.81 -13.97
N GLU A 34 2.22 0.52 -13.48
CA GLU A 34 3.11 1.53 -12.89
C GLU A 34 3.43 2.69 -13.83
N LEU A 35 3.64 2.41 -15.12
CA LEU A 35 3.88 3.46 -16.10
C LEU A 35 2.66 4.37 -16.26
N TYR A 36 1.44 3.83 -16.32
CA TYR A 36 0.23 4.64 -16.35
C TYR A 36 0.05 5.44 -15.05
N ALA A 37 0.37 4.86 -13.89
CA ALA A 37 0.32 5.56 -12.61
C ALA A 37 1.30 6.74 -12.59
N SER A 38 2.53 6.55 -13.06
CA SER A 38 3.53 7.62 -13.17
C SER A 38 3.08 8.74 -14.11
N ILE A 39 2.55 8.39 -15.29
CA ILE A 39 2.01 9.37 -16.25
C ILE A 39 0.88 10.20 -15.60
N TYR A 40 -0.01 9.56 -14.84
CA TYR A 40 -1.07 10.27 -14.12
C TYR A 40 -0.51 11.20 -13.05
N GLN A 41 0.39 10.70 -12.20
CA GLN A 41 0.95 11.46 -11.07
C GLN A 41 1.72 12.71 -11.53
N ASP A 42 2.50 12.61 -12.62
CA ASP A 42 3.25 13.73 -13.18
C ASP A 42 2.37 14.92 -13.58
N ASN A 43 1.10 14.68 -13.94
CA ASN A 43 0.17 15.70 -14.40
C ASN A 43 -1.25 15.56 -13.82
N MET A 44 -1.37 15.09 -12.59
CA MET A 44 -2.63 14.80 -11.89
C MET A 44 -3.61 15.99 -11.94
N TRP A 45 -3.11 17.22 -11.72
CA TRP A 45 -3.92 18.44 -11.75
C TRP A 45 -4.61 18.66 -13.11
N ARG A 46 -4.00 18.23 -14.22
CA ARG A 46 -4.56 18.32 -15.58
C ARG A 46 -5.64 17.25 -15.78
N TYR A 47 -5.31 16.01 -15.50
CA TYR A 47 -6.20 14.86 -15.73
C TYR A 47 -7.46 14.90 -14.86
N ASN A 48 -7.37 15.45 -13.64
CA ASN A 48 -8.50 15.66 -12.75
C ASN A 48 -9.53 16.68 -13.25
N ARG A 49 -9.17 17.49 -14.24
CA ARG A 49 -10.06 18.51 -14.86
C ARG A 49 -10.71 18.05 -16.16
N VAL A 50 -10.25 16.93 -16.70
CA VAL A 50 -10.83 16.37 -17.93
C VAL A 50 -12.15 15.68 -17.57
N ASP A 51 -13.25 16.19 -18.13
CA ASP A 51 -14.57 15.56 -18.05
C ASP A 51 -14.81 14.82 -19.36
N ALA A 52 -14.77 13.48 -19.30
CA ALA A 52 -14.91 12.63 -20.47
C ALA A 52 -15.65 11.33 -20.10
N PRO A 53 -16.37 10.71 -21.04
CA PRO A 53 -16.92 9.36 -20.85
C PRO A 53 -15.83 8.38 -20.46
N LEU A 54 -16.15 7.41 -19.59
CA LEU A 54 -15.19 6.41 -19.16
C LEU A 54 -14.64 5.58 -20.34
N LEU A 55 -15.50 5.21 -21.25
CA LEU A 55 -15.17 4.39 -22.42
C LEU A 55 -15.81 4.98 -23.70
N PRO A 56 -15.21 4.76 -24.89
CA PRO A 56 -13.91 4.12 -25.10
C PRO A 56 -12.73 4.99 -24.64
N LEU A 57 -11.61 4.36 -24.29
CA LEU A 57 -10.38 5.10 -23.99
C LEU A 57 -9.85 5.76 -25.28
N PRO A 58 -9.49 7.06 -25.25
CA PRO A 58 -8.81 7.69 -26.38
C PRO A 58 -7.46 7.02 -26.68
N ASP A 59 -7.07 6.93 -27.95
CA ASP A 59 -5.75 6.42 -28.35
C ASP A 59 -4.60 7.29 -27.78
N ASP A 60 -4.84 8.58 -27.67
CA ASP A 60 -3.90 9.55 -27.12
C ASP A 60 -4.05 9.65 -25.60
N ILE A 61 -3.14 9.03 -24.86
CA ILE A 61 -3.10 8.99 -23.37
C ILE A 61 -3.10 10.43 -22.79
N ALA A 62 -2.51 11.39 -23.48
CA ALA A 62 -2.49 12.79 -23.02
C ALA A 62 -3.89 13.42 -22.92
N LYS A 63 -4.92 12.81 -23.51
CA LYS A 63 -6.32 13.26 -23.47
C LYS A 63 -7.17 12.53 -22.43
N TRP A 64 -6.60 11.57 -21.71
CA TRP A 64 -7.36 10.81 -20.73
C TRP A 64 -7.81 11.68 -19.55
N SER A 65 -8.92 11.28 -18.95
CA SER A 65 -9.38 11.77 -17.64
C SER A 65 -8.81 10.93 -16.51
N ALA A 66 -8.83 11.45 -15.29
CA ALA A 66 -8.44 10.70 -14.09
C ALA A 66 -9.24 9.40 -13.93
N ALA A 67 -10.54 9.41 -14.25
CA ALA A 67 -11.39 8.22 -14.21
C ALA A 67 -10.92 7.14 -15.22
N GLN A 68 -10.46 7.55 -16.39
CA GLN A 68 -9.92 6.64 -17.42
C GLN A 68 -8.58 6.03 -16.98
N PHE A 69 -7.68 6.80 -16.33
CA PHE A 69 -6.47 6.27 -15.72
C PHE A 69 -6.80 5.27 -14.61
N ALA A 70 -7.69 5.62 -13.66
CA ALA A 70 -8.08 4.72 -12.58
C ALA A 70 -8.69 3.41 -13.12
N TYR A 71 -9.52 3.49 -14.16
CA TYR A 71 -10.09 2.33 -14.84
C TYR A 71 -8.98 1.44 -15.43
N LYS A 72 -8.04 2.03 -16.21
CA LYS A 72 -6.97 1.27 -16.85
C LYS A 72 -6.03 0.62 -15.84
N LEU A 73 -5.65 1.34 -14.78
CA LEU A 73 -4.84 0.78 -13.69
C LEU A 73 -5.54 -0.42 -13.04
N ASN A 74 -6.82 -0.26 -12.70
CA ASN A 74 -7.57 -1.34 -12.08
C ASN A 74 -7.72 -2.57 -13.00
N GLU A 75 -7.90 -2.37 -14.30
CA GLU A 75 -7.93 -3.45 -15.31
C GLU A 75 -6.60 -4.22 -15.32
N LEU A 76 -5.48 -3.51 -15.47
CA LEU A 76 -4.15 -4.11 -15.54
C LEU A 76 -3.77 -4.84 -14.25
N TYR A 77 -3.98 -4.21 -13.09
CA TYR A 77 -3.70 -4.87 -11.80
C TYR A 77 -4.60 -6.08 -11.56
N THR A 78 -5.85 -6.06 -12.02
CA THR A 78 -6.76 -7.22 -11.90
C THR A 78 -6.26 -8.39 -12.73
N GLU A 79 -5.80 -8.13 -13.97
CA GLU A 79 -5.21 -9.18 -14.81
C GLU A 79 -3.86 -9.65 -14.24
N ALA A 80 -2.99 -8.76 -13.79
CA ALA A 80 -1.71 -9.12 -13.16
C ALA A 80 -1.92 -10.02 -11.93
N LEU A 81 -2.88 -9.69 -11.07
CA LEU A 81 -3.22 -10.52 -9.90
C LEU A 81 -3.79 -11.88 -10.29
N ARG A 82 -4.60 -11.95 -11.37
CA ARG A 82 -5.12 -13.23 -11.89
C ARG A 82 -3.97 -14.13 -12.35
N LEU A 83 -3.01 -13.58 -13.08
CA LEU A 83 -1.81 -14.29 -13.55
C LEU A 83 -0.90 -14.71 -12.39
N ALA A 84 -0.62 -13.79 -11.45
CA ALA A 84 0.18 -14.09 -10.26
C ALA A 84 -0.46 -15.17 -9.39
N LYS A 85 -1.79 -15.22 -9.29
CA LYS A 85 -2.50 -16.28 -8.56
C LYS A 85 -2.33 -17.66 -9.21
N ALA A 86 -2.22 -17.72 -10.55
CA ALA A 86 -2.01 -18.96 -11.28
C ALA A 86 -0.57 -19.48 -11.17
N ASP A 87 0.42 -18.58 -11.07
CA ASP A 87 1.86 -18.92 -11.01
C ASP A 87 2.55 -17.96 -10.00
N ASN A 88 2.24 -18.11 -8.69
CA ASN A 88 2.82 -17.28 -7.65
C ASN A 88 4.27 -17.70 -7.37
N LYS A 89 5.18 -16.72 -7.41
CA LYS A 89 6.62 -16.92 -7.17
C LYS A 89 7.08 -16.06 -5.99
N PRO A 90 8.16 -16.47 -5.30
CA PRO A 90 8.81 -15.61 -4.34
C PRO A 90 9.23 -14.27 -4.96
N LEU A 91 8.97 -13.16 -4.28
CA LEU A 91 9.41 -11.84 -4.76
C LEU A 91 10.94 -11.76 -4.89
N ALA A 92 11.66 -12.50 -4.07
CA ALA A 92 13.12 -12.59 -4.11
C ALA A 92 13.68 -13.08 -5.46
N ASP A 93 12.91 -13.83 -6.25
CA ASP A 93 13.32 -14.29 -7.59
C ASP A 93 13.41 -13.11 -8.58
N TYR A 94 12.73 -12.00 -8.28
CA TYR A 94 12.68 -10.78 -9.10
C TYR A 94 13.55 -9.63 -8.56
N LYS A 95 14.52 -9.93 -7.69
CA LYS A 95 15.38 -8.91 -7.02
C LYS A 95 16.18 -8.02 -7.98
N ASN A 96 16.36 -8.42 -9.23
CA ASN A 96 17.06 -7.64 -10.25
C ASN A 96 16.09 -6.74 -11.05
N ASP A 97 14.79 -6.98 -10.94
CA ASP A 97 13.75 -6.35 -11.75
C ASP A 97 12.92 -5.37 -10.89
N VAL A 98 12.96 -5.54 -9.57
CA VAL A 98 12.18 -4.72 -8.61
C VAL A 98 13.08 -4.24 -7.50
N GLU A 99 13.02 -2.96 -7.22
CA GLU A 99 13.66 -2.37 -6.05
C GLU A 99 12.71 -2.46 -4.84
N TYR A 100 13.20 -3.02 -3.75
CA TYR A 100 12.47 -3.10 -2.48
C TYR A 100 13.41 -2.96 -1.27
N GLY A 101 12.86 -2.48 -0.15
CA GLY A 101 13.59 -2.33 1.10
C GLY A 101 13.98 -3.68 1.73
N LYS A 102 14.99 -3.68 2.59
CA LYS A 102 15.51 -4.89 3.24
C LYS A 102 14.42 -5.72 3.95
N GLU A 103 13.45 -5.05 4.57
CA GLU A 103 12.40 -5.69 5.37
C GLU A 103 11.13 -6.01 4.56
N THR A 104 11.10 -5.64 3.26
CA THR A 104 9.90 -5.86 2.44
C THR A 104 9.50 -7.32 2.37
N LEU A 105 10.49 -8.23 2.26
CA LEU A 105 10.22 -9.67 2.14
C LEU A 105 9.61 -10.29 3.40
N ASP A 106 9.73 -9.64 4.56
CA ASP A 106 9.12 -10.10 5.81
C ASP A 106 7.60 -9.88 5.82
N TYR A 107 7.09 -8.99 4.97
CA TYR A 107 5.67 -8.60 4.90
C TYR A 107 5.04 -8.85 3.53
N ILE A 108 5.84 -8.84 2.48
CA ILE A 108 5.44 -9.02 1.07
C ILE A 108 6.37 -10.06 0.43
N PRO A 109 6.18 -11.34 0.71
CA PRO A 109 7.16 -12.37 0.35
C PRO A 109 7.06 -12.84 -1.12
N ASP A 110 5.95 -12.57 -1.80
CA ASP A 110 5.64 -13.11 -3.13
C ASP A 110 5.12 -12.05 -4.11
N ILE A 111 5.09 -12.39 -5.41
CA ILE A 111 4.68 -11.46 -6.47
C ILE A 111 3.20 -11.09 -6.38
N TYR A 112 2.31 -11.99 -5.89
CA TYR A 112 0.90 -11.66 -5.75
C TYR A 112 0.71 -10.55 -4.72
N SER A 113 1.28 -10.69 -3.53
CA SER A 113 1.21 -9.67 -2.49
C SER A 113 1.90 -8.37 -2.90
N PHE A 114 3.01 -8.45 -3.65
CA PHE A 114 3.66 -7.26 -4.21
C PHE A 114 2.77 -6.51 -5.20
N ILE A 115 2.18 -7.20 -6.16
CA ILE A 115 1.25 -6.60 -7.14
C ILE A 115 0.02 -6.01 -6.45
N LEU A 116 -0.52 -6.71 -5.45
CA LEU A 116 -1.66 -6.22 -4.66
C LEU A 116 -1.30 -4.95 -3.88
N TYR A 117 -0.11 -4.90 -3.28
CA TYR A 117 0.43 -3.71 -2.63
C TYR A 117 0.51 -2.53 -3.61
N ARG A 118 1.11 -2.73 -4.79
CA ARG A 118 1.21 -1.67 -5.81
C ARG A 118 -0.15 -1.21 -6.29
N LYS A 119 -1.11 -2.11 -6.46
CA LYS A 119 -2.51 -1.78 -6.75
C LYS A 119 -3.10 -0.85 -5.70
N VAL A 120 -2.96 -1.21 -4.42
CA VAL A 120 -3.50 -0.41 -3.30
C VAL A 120 -2.83 0.97 -3.25
N GLU A 121 -1.50 1.04 -3.34
CA GLU A 121 -0.77 2.30 -3.33
C GLU A 121 -1.20 3.22 -4.48
N ASN A 122 -1.11 2.75 -5.72
CA ASN A 122 -1.37 3.59 -6.88
C ASN A 122 -2.83 4.03 -7.03
N LEU A 123 -3.79 3.15 -6.70
CA LEU A 123 -5.20 3.52 -6.79
C LEU A 123 -5.67 4.38 -5.62
N SER A 124 -4.94 4.41 -4.49
CA SER A 124 -5.23 5.31 -3.38
C SER A 124 -4.94 6.79 -3.68
N GLU A 125 -4.11 7.06 -4.70
CA GLU A 125 -3.80 8.42 -5.14
C GLU A 125 -4.98 9.10 -5.89
N PHE A 126 -5.97 8.32 -6.31
CA PHE A 126 -7.16 8.86 -6.98
C PHE A 126 -8.17 9.40 -5.97
N ASN A 127 -8.80 10.53 -6.32
CA ASN A 127 -9.94 11.04 -5.58
C ASN A 127 -11.10 10.02 -5.61
N GLU A 128 -11.90 9.97 -4.54
CA GLU A 128 -13.04 9.04 -4.41
C GLU A 128 -14.06 9.12 -5.54
N LYS A 129 -14.20 10.29 -6.17
CA LYS A 129 -15.07 10.46 -7.35
C LYS A 129 -14.59 9.69 -8.59
N PHE A 130 -13.31 9.30 -8.64
CA PHE A 130 -12.70 8.57 -9.75
C PHE A 130 -12.47 7.09 -9.46
N TYR A 131 -12.26 6.75 -8.18
CA TYR A 131 -12.07 5.36 -7.75
C TYR A 131 -12.70 5.11 -6.38
N ASP A 132 -13.49 4.07 -6.30
CA ASP A 132 -14.18 3.67 -5.06
C ASP A 132 -13.19 3.07 -4.06
N ARG A 133 -12.93 3.79 -2.97
CA ARG A 133 -12.01 3.37 -1.90
C ARG A 133 -12.43 2.12 -1.15
N THR A 134 -13.71 1.73 -1.18
CA THR A 134 -14.14 0.47 -0.56
C THR A 134 -13.47 -0.74 -1.22
N LYS A 135 -13.12 -0.65 -2.51
CA LYS A 135 -12.36 -1.67 -3.22
C LYS A 135 -10.93 -1.83 -2.70
N LEU A 136 -10.31 -0.75 -2.19
CA LEU A 136 -8.99 -0.82 -1.55
C LEU A 136 -9.07 -1.55 -0.21
N GLN A 137 -10.13 -1.28 0.57
CA GLN A 137 -10.37 -1.99 1.82
C GLN A 137 -10.54 -3.50 1.59
N THR A 138 -11.34 -3.87 0.58
CA THR A 138 -11.51 -5.27 0.17
C THR A 138 -10.19 -5.90 -0.27
N ALA A 139 -9.37 -5.20 -1.06
CA ALA A 139 -8.05 -5.68 -1.47
C ALA A 139 -7.11 -5.93 -0.27
N CYS A 140 -7.13 -5.07 0.74
CA CYS A 140 -6.37 -5.30 1.98
C CYS A 140 -6.88 -6.51 2.76
N ASP A 141 -8.21 -6.74 2.83
CA ASP A 141 -8.78 -7.93 3.44
C ASP A 141 -8.39 -9.21 2.68
N GLU A 142 -8.37 -9.18 1.34
CA GLU A 142 -7.87 -10.28 0.51
C GLU A 142 -6.38 -10.56 0.81
N GLY A 143 -5.55 -9.53 0.87
CA GLY A 143 -4.15 -9.65 1.23
C GLY A 143 -3.94 -10.28 2.61
N ALA A 144 -4.68 -9.81 3.62
CA ALA A 144 -4.60 -10.37 4.97
C ALA A 144 -5.05 -11.84 5.04
N ALA A 145 -6.06 -12.22 4.25
CA ALA A 145 -6.63 -13.59 4.24
C ALA A 145 -5.70 -14.63 3.59
N MET A 146 -4.67 -14.20 2.86
CA MET A 146 -3.69 -15.11 2.26
C MET A 146 -2.76 -15.75 3.29
N TYR A 147 -2.64 -15.18 4.47
CA TYR A 147 -1.65 -15.54 5.48
C TYR A 147 -2.29 -15.99 6.78
N ALA A 148 -1.52 -16.67 7.61
CA ALA A 148 -1.99 -17.10 8.93
C ALA A 148 -2.38 -15.88 9.79
N ALA A 149 -3.52 -15.96 10.47
CA ALA A 149 -4.02 -14.88 11.30
C ALA A 149 -3.01 -14.45 12.39
N GLY A 150 -2.56 -13.20 12.33
CA GLY A 150 -1.56 -12.62 13.23
C GLY A 150 -0.12 -12.87 12.80
N SER A 151 0.14 -13.42 11.60
CA SER A 151 1.47 -13.41 10.99
C SER A 151 1.90 -11.96 10.65
N PRO A 152 3.20 -11.70 10.44
CA PRO A 152 3.68 -10.39 10.03
C PRO A 152 2.98 -9.85 8.78
N GLU A 153 2.79 -10.71 7.78
CA GLU A 153 2.14 -10.38 6.51
C GLU A 153 0.67 -10.02 6.71
N ALA A 154 -0.08 -10.85 7.48
CA ALA A 154 -1.50 -10.58 7.74
C ALA A 154 -1.69 -9.27 8.51
N ILE A 155 -0.86 -8.99 9.52
CA ILE A 155 -0.90 -7.74 10.28
C ILE A 155 -0.48 -6.55 9.42
N TYR A 156 0.51 -6.70 8.53
CA TYR A 156 0.89 -5.68 7.56
C TYR A 156 -0.30 -5.23 6.71
N TRP A 157 -1.07 -6.17 6.17
CA TRP A 157 -2.26 -5.87 5.37
C TRP A 157 -3.37 -5.21 6.18
N GLN A 158 -3.58 -5.63 7.43
CA GLN A 158 -4.55 -4.99 8.33
C GLN A 158 -4.11 -3.55 8.68
N CYS A 159 -2.84 -3.30 8.92
CA CYS A 159 -2.30 -1.96 9.11
C CYS A 159 -2.44 -1.10 7.83
N THR A 160 -2.20 -1.69 6.65
CA THR A 160 -2.40 -1.00 5.37
C THR A 160 -3.87 -0.60 5.18
N LYS A 161 -4.81 -1.47 5.55
CA LYS A 161 -6.25 -1.17 5.55
C LYS A 161 -6.57 0.03 6.46
N ILE A 162 -6.06 0.04 7.69
CA ILE A 162 -6.24 1.14 8.66
C ILE A 162 -5.69 2.43 8.07
N ARG A 163 -4.44 2.43 7.56
CA ARG A 163 -3.79 3.60 6.96
C ARG A 163 -4.59 4.22 5.80
N ARG A 164 -5.36 3.40 5.07
CA ARG A 164 -6.18 3.83 3.93
C ARG A 164 -7.65 4.07 4.30
N ALA A 165 -8.02 3.93 5.57
CA ALA A 165 -9.36 4.28 6.07
C ALA A 165 -9.54 5.80 6.09
N PRO A 166 -10.79 6.31 6.01
CA PRO A 166 -11.07 7.72 6.21
C PRO A 166 -10.67 8.16 7.62
N GLY A 167 -10.07 9.34 7.74
CA GLY A 167 -9.64 9.90 9.02
C GLY A 167 -8.24 10.49 8.93
N TYR A 168 -7.85 11.24 9.98
CA TYR A 168 -6.53 11.89 10.02
C TYR A 168 -5.52 11.13 10.89
N ARG A 169 -6.01 10.42 11.91
CA ARG A 169 -5.18 9.63 12.83
C ARG A 169 -5.87 8.32 13.15
N HIS A 170 -5.11 7.25 13.16
CA HIS A 170 -5.57 5.87 13.34
C HIS A 170 -4.87 5.17 14.52
N TYR A 171 -4.44 5.94 15.52
CA TYR A 171 -3.73 5.41 16.67
C TYR A 171 -4.50 4.31 17.40
N ASP A 172 -5.78 4.57 17.71
CA ASP A 172 -6.58 3.64 18.48
C ASP A 172 -6.83 2.34 17.72
N GLU A 173 -7.06 2.41 16.41
CA GLU A 173 -7.26 1.25 15.54
C GLU A 173 -6.00 0.37 15.47
N TYR A 174 -4.82 0.97 15.34
CA TYR A 174 -3.55 0.24 15.39
C TYR A 174 -3.30 -0.39 16.77
N LEU A 175 -3.61 0.35 17.86
CA LEU A 175 -3.45 -0.15 19.21
C LEU A 175 -4.41 -1.32 19.51
N ASP A 176 -5.65 -1.25 19.03
CA ASP A 176 -6.62 -2.32 19.17
C ASP A 176 -6.21 -3.56 18.35
N LEU A 177 -5.67 -3.36 17.14
CA LEU A 177 -5.09 -4.43 16.34
C LEU A 177 -3.91 -5.10 17.08
N TYR A 178 -3.01 -4.32 17.69
CA TYR A 178 -1.95 -4.85 18.53
C TYR A 178 -2.50 -5.68 19.69
N LYS A 179 -3.45 -5.13 20.48
CA LYS A 179 -4.05 -5.81 21.64
C LYS A 179 -4.70 -7.15 21.25
N ALA A 180 -5.43 -7.18 20.13
CA ALA A 180 -6.08 -8.38 19.61
C ALA A 180 -5.09 -9.46 19.17
N ASN A 181 -3.83 -9.10 18.91
CA ASN A 181 -2.81 -10.00 18.40
C ASN A 181 -1.61 -10.20 19.36
N ILE A 182 -1.72 -9.78 20.62
CA ILE A 182 -0.66 -9.99 21.63
C ILE A 182 -0.29 -11.47 21.69
N GLY A 183 1.02 -11.76 21.52
CA GLY A 183 1.56 -13.12 21.50
C GLY A 183 1.73 -13.71 20.10
N LYS A 184 1.22 -13.05 19.06
CA LYS A 184 1.43 -13.46 17.66
C LYS A 184 2.61 -12.70 17.02
N PRO A 185 3.29 -13.27 16.02
CA PRO A 185 4.51 -12.69 15.44
C PRO A 185 4.34 -11.29 14.84
N GLY A 186 3.18 -11.00 14.24
CA GLY A 186 2.92 -9.71 13.58
C GLY A 186 2.53 -8.58 14.54
N ALA A 187 2.20 -8.88 15.82
CA ALA A 187 1.73 -7.86 16.76
C ALA A 187 2.67 -6.65 16.91
N PRO A 188 4.02 -6.82 16.97
CA PRO A 188 4.94 -5.69 17.09
C PRO A 188 4.81 -4.68 15.95
N TYR A 189 4.48 -5.10 14.74
CA TYR A 189 4.29 -4.20 13.61
C TYR A 189 3.10 -3.24 13.83
N ALA A 190 1.96 -3.75 14.32
CA ALA A 190 0.79 -2.91 14.63
C ALA A 190 1.12 -1.89 15.74
N LEU A 191 1.88 -2.30 16.77
CA LEU A 191 2.34 -1.39 17.80
C LEU A 191 3.26 -0.30 17.25
N ALA A 192 4.20 -0.64 16.37
CA ALA A 192 5.08 0.33 15.72
C ALA A 192 4.28 1.37 14.91
N GLN A 193 3.23 0.95 14.17
CA GLN A 193 2.35 1.89 13.47
C GLN A 193 1.62 2.82 14.44
N ALA A 194 1.08 2.30 15.55
CA ALA A 194 0.44 3.12 16.58
C ALA A 194 1.42 4.16 17.15
N MET A 195 2.67 3.77 17.43
CA MET A 195 3.68 4.70 17.93
C MET A 195 4.03 5.80 16.93
N ASN A 196 4.14 5.47 15.64
CA ASN A 196 4.42 6.44 14.59
C ASN A 196 3.30 7.49 14.46
N GLU A 197 2.04 7.10 14.60
CA GLU A 197 0.90 8.02 14.52
C GLU A 197 0.86 9.05 15.68
N ASN A 198 1.45 8.71 16.81
CA ASN A 198 1.37 9.52 18.02
C ASN A 198 2.67 10.26 18.41
N TYR A 199 3.73 10.10 17.61
CA TYR A 199 5.03 10.67 17.97
C TYR A 199 4.99 12.19 18.20
N GLU A 200 4.21 12.94 17.42
CA GLU A 200 4.06 14.39 17.55
C GLU A 200 3.11 14.84 18.68
N SER A 201 2.31 13.92 19.25
CA SER A 201 1.27 14.26 20.25
C SER A 201 1.80 14.38 21.67
N PHE A 202 3.08 14.11 21.91
CA PHE A 202 3.66 14.03 23.27
C PHE A 202 4.44 15.27 23.69
N GLU A 203 4.62 16.25 22.82
CA GLU A 203 5.22 17.52 23.23
C GLU A 203 4.14 18.42 23.84
N PRO A 204 4.28 18.84 25.11
CA PRO A 204 3.33 19.76 25.71
C PRO A 204 3.34 21.08 24.96
N GLU A 205 2.16 21.64 24.71
CA GLU A 205 2.06 23.01 24.17
C GLU A 205 2.84 24.00 25.04
N ALA A 206 3.44 25.01 24.40
CA ALA A 206 4.28 25.99 25.09
C ALA A 206 3.58 26.67 26.27
N ASN A 207 2.22 26.78 26.21
CA ASN A 207 1.37 27.42 27.21
C ASN A 207 0.63 26.44 28.14
N ALA A 208 0.95 25.13 28.08
CA ALA A 208 0.30 24.12 28.91
C ALA A 208 0.51 24.40 30.41
N THR A 209 -0.53 24.21 31.19
CA THR A 209 -0.47 24.26 32.68
C THR A 209 0.38 23.09 33.22
N ALA A 210 0.73 23.18 34.50
CA ALA A 210 1.49 22.10 35.14
C ALA A 210 0.74 20.76 35.13
N ASP A 211 -0.58 20.80 35.32
CA ASP A 211 -1.41 19.58 35.30
C ASP A 211 -1.52 18.96 33.93
N GLU A 212 -1.72 19.76 32.89
CA GLU A 212 -1.73 19.31 31.49
C GLU A 212 -0.37 18.70 31.10
N ARG A 213 0.75 19.30 31.51
CA ARG A 213 2.09 18.74 31.30
C ARG A 213 2.27 17.41 31.99
N ASN A 214 1.82 17.28 33.25
CA ASN A 214 1.93 16.02 33.99
C ASN A 214 1.07 14.92 33.36
N GLU A 215 -0.13 15.23 32.89
CA GLU A 215 -1.00 14.31 32.20
C GLU A 215 -0.34 13.83 30.87
N GLN A 216 0.23 14.75 30.10
CA GLN A 216 0.94 14.42 28.86
C GLN A 216 2.19 13.58 29.11
N ILE A 217 2.97 13.86 30.16
CA ILE A 217 4.12 13.07 30.58
C ILE A 217 3.67 11.66 30.97
N ALA A 218 2.62 11.52 31.77
CA ALA A 218 2.10 10.21 32.18
C ALA A 218 1.61 9.39 30.96
N LYS A 219 0.96 10.04 30.00
CA LYS A 219 0.51 9.45 28.75
C LYS A 219 1.70 8.98 27.91
N ARG A 220 2.71 9.82 27.73
CA ARG A 220 3.98 9.47 27.06
C ARG A 220 4.66 8.28 27.74
N ASP A 221 4.80 8.28 29.05
CA ASP A 221 5.51 7.24 29.80
C ASP A 221 4.75 5.90 29.70
N SER A 222 3.42 5.93 29.73
CA SER A 222 2.59 4.75 29.49
C SER A 222 2.81 4.17 28.08
N MET A 223 2.95 5.03 27.10
CA MET A 223 3.18 4.62 25.70
C MET A 223 4.61 4.08 25.48
N ILE A 224 5.62 4.64 26.13
CA ILE A 224 6.99 4.09 26.11
C ILE A 224 7.06 2.72 26.80
N ALA A 225 6.21 2.47 27.79
CA ALA A 225 6.15 1.17 28.45
C ALA A 225 5.66 0.04 27.53
N LEU A 226 4.76 0.32 26.60
CA LEU A 226 4.25 -0.69 25.65
C LEU A 226 5.33 -1.25 24.71
N PRO A 227 6.15 -0.43 24.01
CA PRO A 227 7.26 -0.95 23.22
C PRO A 227 8.28 -1.73 24.05
N LYS A 228 8.61 -1.27 25.28
CA LYS A 228 9.52 -1.99 26.17
C LYS A 228 9.01 -3.38 26.53
N GLN A 229 7.70 -3.51 26.80
CA GLN A 229 7.07 -4.80 27.05
C GLN A 229 7.04 -5.68 25.79
N ALA A 230 6.79 -5.09 24.62
CA ALA A 230 6.81 -5.80 23.35
C ALA A 230 8.22 -6.32 23.02
N ILE A 231 9.27 -5.50 23.17
CA ILE A 231 10.68 -5.92 22.98
C ILE A 231 11.02 -7.09 23.90
N ALA A 232 10.64 -7.05 25.17
CA ALA A 232 10.89 -8.13 26.11
C ALA A 232 10.17 -9.43 25.70
N LYS A 233 9.01 -9.34 25.09
CA LYS A 233 8.18 -10.48 24.67
C LYS A 233 8.56 -11.03 23.29
N TYR A 234 9.10 -10.18 22.40
CA TYR A 234 9.44 -10.52 21.01
C TYR A 234 10.92 -10.17 20.71
N PRO A 235 11.91 -10.80 21.40
CA PRO A 235 13.31 -10.40 21.31
C PRO A 235 13.96 -10.59 19.94
N THR A 236 13.33 -11.34 19.03
CA THR A 236 13.83 -11.62 17.67
C THR A 236 13.34 -10.61 16.62
N PHE A 237 12.53 -9.64 16.99
CA PHE A 237 11.97 -8.64 16.08
C PHE A 237 12.79 -7.34 15.97
N TYR A 238 13.94 -7.28 16.67
CA TYR A 238 14.80 -6.08 16.73
C TYR A 238 16.27 -6.42 16.46
#